data_21d98cf4164136bf964ed33935c408b4
#
_entry.id   21d98cf4164136bf964ed33935c408b4
#
_cell.length_a   1.000
_cell.length_b   1.000
_cell.length_c   1.000
_cell.angle_alpha   90.00
_cell.angle_beta   90.00
_cell.angle_gamma   90.00
#
_symmetry.space_group_name_H-M   'P 1'
#
loop_
_entity.id
_entity.type
_entity.pdbx_description
1 polymer ?
#
loop_
_entity_poly.entity_id
_entity_poly.type
_entity_poly.pdbx_seq_one_letter_code
_entity_poly.pdbx_strand_id
1 'polypeptide(L)'
;MKIIDGGVTAAKGFKAASTAAEIKYKGRTDMAMVFSEVPCVAAGTFTTNVVKAAPVRWDQDIVYNHQGARAVICNSGIANACTGEEGFVYCRETAKAASESLGIPEDSVLVASTGVIGMQLPIDRIANGVKAMAPKLEGSREAGLEAAKAIMTTDTEKKEAAVEIEIGGKTVTVGGMCKGSGMIHPNMCTMLGFITSDVDITKELLQEALSEDIKDTYNMVSVDGDTSTNDTVLLLANGQAGNPKITEKNADYEEFKKALNYVNTTLAKKIAGDGEGATALFEVKVIGAATKAEAVTLSKSVVTSSLTKAAIYGHDANWGRILCALGYSGVQFDPEKVDLYFESKAGKIKIIENGVSTGYSEEEATKILSEEAVTAIADMKMGDASATAWGCDLTYDYIKINADYRS
;
A
#
# COMPACT_ATOMS: atom_id res chain seq x y z
N MET A 1 -16.56 12.91 -6.79
CA MET A 1 -15.41 12.70 -5.89
C MET A 1 -14.59 13.98 -5.82
N LYS A 2 -14.22 14.43 -4.61
CA LYS A 2 -13.38 15.59 -4.34
C LYS A 2 -12.15 15.15 -3.56
N ILE A 3 -10.95 15.46 -4.07
CA ILE A 3 -9.68 15.19 -3.38
C ILE A 3 -9.53 16.22 -2.28
N ILE A 4 -9.16 15.77 -1.07
CA ILE A 4 -8.92 16.63 0.09
C ILE A 4 -7.54 16.35 0.71
N ASP A 5 -6.98 17.33 1.41
CA ASP A 5 -5.80 17.10 2.24
C ASP A 5 -6.20 16.31 3.48
N GLY A 6 -5.63 15.12 3.66
CA GLY A 6 -6.02 14.24 4.76
C GLY A 6 -5.37 12.87 4.70
N GLY A 7 -5.63 12.13 5.76
CA GLY A 7 -5.22 10.75 5.97
C GLY A 7 -6.25 10.03 6.83
N VAL A 8 -5.83 9.19 7.77
CA VAL A 8 -6.71 8.36 8.62
C VAL A 8 -7.65 9.13 9.54
N THR A 9 -7.39 10.42 9.80
CA THR A 9 -8.26 11.28 10.61
C THR A 9 -9.24 12.09 9.78
N ALA A 10 -9.24 11.97 8.44
CA ALA A 10 -10.14 12.73 7.58
C ALA A 10 -11.61 12.30 7.71
N ALA A 11 -11.85 11.00 7.87
CA ALA A 11 -13.19 10.45 8.06
C ALA A 11 -13.71 10.79 9.47
N LYS A 12 -14.98 11.17 9.55
CA LYS A 12 -15.63 11.60 10.79
C LYS A 12 -15.55 10.52 11.87
N GLY A 13 -15.22 10.93 13.11
CA GLY A 13 -15.17 10.04 14.27
C GLY A 13 -13.89 9.21 14.38
N PHE A 14 -12.92 9.39 13.48
CA PHE A 14 -11.60 8.82 13.62
C PHE A 14 -10.61 9.79 14.26
N LYS A 15 -9.79 9.25 15.15
CA LYS A 15 -8.72 9.95 15.86
C LYS A 15 -7.41 9.19 15.70
N ALA A 16 -6.31 9.91 15.82
CA ALA A 16 -4.99 9.32 15.82
C ALA A 16 -4.11 9.90 16.92
N ALA A 17 -3.08 9.16 17.29
CA ALA A 17 -2.01 9.62 18.16
C ALA A 17 -0.72 8.88 17.80
N SER A 18 0.41 9.47 18.15
CA SER A 18 1.72 8.84 18.01
C SER A 18 2.61 9.13 19.20
N THR A 19 3.64 8.30 19.39
CA THR A 19 4.61 8.49 20.48
C THR A 19 5.95 7.84 20.14
N ALA A 20 7.01 8.32 20.79
CA ALA A 20 8.30 7.66 20.85
C ALA A 20 8.31 6.69 22.04
N ALA A 21 8.20 5.40 21.76
CA ALA A 21 8.29 4.34 22.78
C ALA A 21 9.70 3.75 22.89
N GLU A 22 10.61 4.20 22.02
CA GLU A 22 12.00 3.75 21.96
C GLU A 22 12.13 2.23 21.78
N ILE A 23 11.32 1.67 20.86
CA ILE A 23 11.23 0.23 20.62
C ILE A 23 12.58 -0.33 20.17
N LYS A 24 13.18 0.29 19.17
CA LYS A 24 14.54 -0.04 18.70
C LYS A 24 15.50 1.14 18.80
N TYR A 25 15.05 2.34 18.41
CA TYR A 25 15.88 3.54 18.33
C TYR A 25 15.40 4.59 19.32
N LYS A 26 16.36 5.33 19.94
CA LYS A 26 16.05 6.44 20.85
C LYS A 26 15.62 7.69 20.06
N GLY A 27 14.67 8.44 20.62
CA GLY A 27 14.25 9.73 20.10
C GLY A 27 13.46 9.71 18.80
N ARG A 28 13.07 8.53 18.29
CA ARG A 28 12.22 8.36 17.11
C ARG A 28 10.80 8.07 17.54
N THR A 29 9.84 8.74 16.91
CA THR A 29 8.41 8.36 16.99
C THR A 29 8.25 7.03 16.27
N ASP A 30 7.84 5.98 16.99
CA ASP A 30 7.85 4.60 16.52
C ASP A 30 6.58 3.82 16.89
N MET A 31 5.56 4.51 17.43
CA MET A 31 4.23 3.96 17.63
C MET A 31 3.15 4.93 17.13
N ALA A 32 2.11 4.35 16.52
CA ALA A 32 0.90 5.02 16.10
C ALA A 32 -0.34 4.29 16.63
N MET A 33 -1.39 5.04 16.91
CA MET A 33 -2.71 4.55 17.24
C MET A 33 -3.73 5.24 16.34
N VAL A 34 -4.60 4.46 15.70
CA VAL A 34 -5.80 4.94 15.02
C VAL A 34 -7.00 4.42 15.81
N PHE A 35 -7.95 5.28 16.11
CA PHE A 35 -9.09 4.94 16.96
C PHE A 35 -10.39 5.50 16.40
N SER A 36 -11.46 4.72 16.47
CA SER A 36 -12.81 5.17 16.18
C SER A 36 -13.62 5.36 17.47
N GLU A 37 -14.29 6.50 17.56
CA GLU A 37 -15.19 6.82 18.70
C GLU A 37 -16.35 5.84 18.83
N VAL A 38 -16.75 5.19 17.75
CA VAL A 38 -17.82 4.19 17.70
C VAL A 38 -17.32 2.88 17.07
N PRO A 39 -18.02 1.75 17.29
CA PRO A 39 -17.67 0.50 16.63
C PRO A 39 -17.64 0.62 15.10
N CYS A 40 -16.66 -0.03 14.46
CA CYS A 40 -16.56 -0.10 13.01
C CYS A 40 -16.82 -1.53 12.52
N VAL A 41 -17.41 -1.65 11.33
CA VAL A 41 -17.16 -2.85 10.53
C VAL A 41 -15.73 -2.79 10.02
N ALA A 42 -15.05 -3.94 9.98
CA ALA A 42 -13.65 -4.04 9.59
C ALA A 42 -13.48 -5.01 8.43
N ALA A 43 -12.65 -4.62 7.46
CA ALA A 43 -12.15 -5.47 6.39
C ALA A 43 -10.63 -5.49 6.41
N GLY A 44 -10.05 -6.58 5.91
CA GLY A 44 -8.59 -6.72 5.87
C GLY A 44 -8.12 -7.63 4.74
N THR A 45 -6.95 -7.32 4.23
CA THR A 45 -6.19 -8.19 3.33
C THR A 45 -4.78 -8.35 3.88
N PHE A 46 -4.21 -9.54 3.71
CA PHE A 46 -3.03 -9.97 4.44
C PHE A 46 -2.05 -10.71 3.53
N THR A 47 -0.77 -10.72 3.89
CA THR A 47 0.27 -11.42 3.14
C THR A 47 -0.09 -12.89 2.90
N THR A 48 0.23 -13.38 1.71
CA THR A 48 0.18 -14.82 1.36
C THR A 48 1.48 -15.54 1.68
N ASN A 49 2.52 -14.84 2.16
CA ASN A 49 3.76 -15.46 2.61
C ASN A 49 3.42 -16.53 3.67
N VAL A 50 3.99 -17.73 3.52
CA VAL A 50 3.80 -18.82 4.51
C VAL A 50 4.42 -18.49 5.85
N VAL A 51 5.45 -17.66 5.89
CA VAL A 51 6.06 -17.12 7.12
C VAL A 51 5.30 -15.86 7.53
N LYS A 52 4.11 -16.05 8.14
CA LYS A 52 3.27 -14.94 8.62
C LYS A 52 3.69 -14.49 10.00
N ALA A 53 3.82 -13.17 10.16
CA ALA A 53 4.02 -12.55 11.47
C ALA A 53 2.82 -12.78 12.41
N ALA A 54 3.05 -12.74 13.72
CA ALA A 54 1.98 -12.91 14.70
C ALA A 54 0.87 -11.85 14.56
N PRO A 55 1.14 -10.55 14.33
CA PRO A 55 0.10 -9.54 14.08
C PRO A 55 -0.82 -9.89 12.92
N VAL A 56 -0.28 -10.41 11.81
CA VAL A 56 -1.08 -10.81 10.65
C VAL A 56 -2.14 -11.86 11.02
N ARG A 57 -1.74 -12.86 11.79
CA ARG A 57 -2.65 -13.93 12.24
C ARG A 57 -3.64 -13.44 13.29
N TRP A 58 -3.22 -12.53 14.17
CA TRP A 58 -4.07 -11.85 15.14
C TRP A 58 -5.18 -11.04 14.45
N ASP A 59 -4.80 -10.22 13.50
CA ASP A 59 -5.73 -9.36 12.78
C ASP A 59 -6.68 -10.16 11.87
N GLN A 60 -6.19 -11.26 11.26
CA GLN A 60 -7.04 -12.19 10.50
C GLN A 60 -8.17 -12.75 11.35
N ASP A 61 -7.90 -13.15 12.59
CA ASP A 61 -8.92 -13.66 13.49
C ASP A 61 -9.97 -12.58 13.80
N ILE A 62 -9.55 -11.38 14.16
CA ILE A 62 -10.48 -10.28 14.46
C ILE A 62 -11.32 -9.90 13.25
N VAL A 63 -10.69 -9.70 12.09
CA VAL A 63 -11.40 -9.28 10.87
C VAL A 63 -12.42 -10.31 10.41
N TYR A 64 -12.07 -11.59 10.42
CA TYR A 64 -12.93 -12.62 9.86
C TYR A 64 -13.95 -13.21 10.86
N ASN A 65 -13.59 -13.30 12.14
CA ASN A 65 -14.39 -14.03 13.13
C ASN A 65 -15.11 -13.15 14.16
N HIS A 66 -14.77 -11.85 14.25
CA HIS A 66 -15.39 -10.93 15.22
C HIS A 66 -16.31 -9.89 14.55
N GLN A 67 -17.03 -9.11 15.37
CA GLN A 67 -18.05 -8.16 14.89
C GLN A 67 -17.43 -6.96 14.15
N GLY A 68 -16.18 -6.61 14.47
CA GLY A 68 -15.48 -5.46 13.89
C GLY A 68 -14.34 -5.00 14.80
N ALA A 69 -13.84 -3.80 14.57
CA ALA A 69 -12.72 -3.24 15.31
C ALA A 69 -12.97 -1.79 15.71
N ARG A 70 -12.18 -1.26 16.66
CA ARG A 70 -12.23 0.14 17.09
C ARG A 70 -10.88 0.80 17.12
N ALA A 71 -9.80 0.05 17.24
CA ALA A 71 -8.47 0.59 17.31
C ALA A 71 -7.50 -0.22 16.44
N VAL A 72 -6.49 0.46 15.91
CA VAL A 72 -5.30 -0.14 15.31
C VAL A 72 -4.09 0.40 16.06
N ILE A 73 -3.26 -0.50 16.61
CA ILE A 73 -2.00 -0.16 17.24
C ILE A 73 -0.87 -0.62 16.33
N CYS A 74 -0.04 0.30 15.89
CA CYS A 74 1.10 0.00 15.02
C CYS A 74 2.41 0.38 15.69
N ASN A 75 3.41 -0.50 15.58
CA ASN A 75 4.78 -0.17 15.93
C ASN A 75 5.73 -0.31 14.73
N SER A 76 6.73 0.56 14.65
CA SER A 76 7.86 0.45 13.74
C SER A 76 9.16 0.07 14.48
N GLY A 77 10.13 -0.52 13.74
CA GLY A 77 11.44 -0.93 14.25
C GLY A 77 11.62 -2.43 14.46
N ILE A 78 10.60 -3.15 14.93
CA ILE A 78 10.60 -4.60 15.13
C ILE A 78 9.30 -5.19 14.55
N ALA A 79 9.43 -6.22 13.72
CA ALA A 79 8.34 -6.78 12.93
C ALA A 79 7.41 -7.74 13.69
N ASN A 80 7.80 -8.23 14.86
CA ASN A 80 7.10 -9.33 15.54
C ASN A 80 6.85 -10.56 14.62
N ALA A 81 7.83 -10.86 13.80
CA ALA A 81 7.85 -12.01 12.90
C ALA A 81 8.96 -12.97 13.30
N CYS A 82 8.71 -14.27 13.15
CA CYS A 82 9.61 -15.34 13.62
C CYS A 82 9.94 -15.24 15.12
N THR A 83 8.96 -14.87 15.93
CA THR A 83 9.09 -14.68 17.39
C THR A 83 8.51 -15.83 18.21
N GLY A 84 8.09 -16.91 17.55
CA GLY A 84 7.50 -18.08 18.19
C GLY A 84 6.13 -17.79 18.83
N GLU A 85 5.81 -18.50 19.90
CA GLU A 85 4.55 -18.32 20.63
C GLU A 85 4.46 -16.96 21.33
N GLU A 86 5.61 -16.41 21.75
CA GLU A 86 5.71 -15.08 22.36
C GLU A 86 5.12 -13.98 21.47
N GLY A 87 5.21 -14.13 20.14
CA GLY A 87 4.64 -13.18 19.20
C GLY A 87 3.13 -12.93 19.39
N PHE A 88 2.37 -13.98 19.72
CA PHE A 88 0.95 -13.87 20.05
C PHE A 88 0.71 -13.26 21.43
N VAL A 89 1.58 -13.56 22.39
CA VAL A 89 1.53 -12.92 23.71
C VAL A 89 1.70 -11.41 23.55
N TYR A 90 2.64 -10.97 22.73
CA TYR A 90 2.84 -9.54 22.45
C TYR A 90 1.62 -8.87 21.78
N CYS A 91 0.95 -9.55 20.86
CA CYS A 91 -0.29 -9.02 20.26
C CYS A 91 -1.38 -8.86 21.33
N ARG A 92 -1.59 -9.88 22.17
CA ARG A 92 -2.59 -9.84 23.23
C ARG A 92 -2.28 -8.77 24.29
N GLU A 93 -1.04 -8.67 24.75
CA GLU A 93 -0.67 -7.65 25.74
C GLU A 93 -0.80 -6.23 25.17
N THR A 94 -0.52 -6.04 23.88
CA THR A 94 -0.77 -4.78 23.18
C THR A 94 -2.27 -4.46 23.12
N ALA A 95 -3.10 -5.43 22.73
CA ALA A 95 -4.54 -5.29 22.67
C ALA A 95 -5.14 -5.02 24.06
N LYS A 96 -4.67 -5.72 25.09
CA LYS A 96 -5.06 -5.51 26.48
C LYS A 96 -4.72 -4.10 26.97
N ALA A 97 -3.51 -3.61 26.71
CA ALA A 97 -3.12 -2.25 27.07
C ALA A 97 -4.02 -1.19 26.41
N ALA A 98 -4.39 -1.41 25.14
CA ALA A 98 -5.33 -0.54 24.41
C ALA A 98 -6.75 -0.65 24.96
N SER A 99 -7.23 -1.86 25.22
CA SER A 99 -8.55 -2.12 25.83
C SER A 99 -8.70 -1.39 27.18
N GLU A 100 -7.73 -1.54 28.08
CA GLU A 100 -7.73 -0.88 29.38
C GLU A 100 -7.66 0.65 29.28
N SER A 101 -6.88 1.17 28.32
CA SER A 101 -6.67 2.62 28.15
C SER A 101 -7.83 3.33 27.47
N LEU A 102 -8.58 2.64 26.59
CA LEU A 102 -9.64 3.19 25.75
C LEU A 102 -11.05 2.78 26.22
N GLY A 103 -11.15 1.80 27.14
CA GLY A 103 -12.45 1.26 27.59
C GLY A 103 -13.19 0.50 26.47
N ILE A 104 -12.47 -0.29 25.68
CA ILE A 104 -13.01 -1.07 24.55
C ILE A 104 -12.68 -2.56 24.72
N PRO A 105 -13.40 -3.50 24.07
CA PRO A 105 -13.05 -4.92 24.09
C PRO A 105 -11.66 -5.21 23.48
N GLU A 106 -10.93 -6.17 24.03
CA GLU A 106 -9.61 -6.61 23.50
C GLU A 106 -9.72 -7.13 22.05
N ASP A 107 -10.79 -7.84 21.75
CA ASP A 107 -11.08 -8.41 20.43
C ASP A 107 -11.56 -7.35 19.39
N SER A 108 -11.55 -6.09 19.76
CA SER A 108 -11.77 -4.96 18.85
C SER A 108 -10.48 -4.16 18.56
N VAL A 109 -9.31 -4.69 18.97
CA VAL A 109 -8.00 -4.05 18.78
C VAL A 109 -7.16 -4.81 17.76
N LEU A 110 -6.90 -4.21 16.63
CA LEU A 110 -5.99 -4.68 15.60
C LEU A 110 -4.56 -4.24 15.93
N VAL A 111 -3.57 -5.08 15.58
CA VAL A 111 -2.16 -4.87 15.93
C VAL A 111 -1.29 -5.04 14.70
N ALA A 112 -0.49 -4.05 14.36
CA ALA A 112 0.44 -4.12 13.24
C ALA A 112 1.88 -3.83 13.71
N SER A 113 2.84 -4.51 13.11
CA SER A 113 4.27 -4.34 13.42
C SER A 113 5.09 -4.33 12.13
N THR A 114 6.16 -3.54 12.09
CA THR A 114 7.09 -3.52 10.96
C THR A 114 8.52 -3.24 11.43
N GLY A 115 9.51 -3.75 10.69
CA GLY A 115 10.93 -3.56 10.97
C GLY A 115 11.69 -4.88 10.94
N VAL A 116 12.65 -5.07 11.86
CA VAL A 116 13.55 -6.23 11.87
C VAL A 116 12.80 -7.50 12.25
N ILE A 117 13.02 -8.58 11.48
CA ILE A 117 12.50 -9.92 11.71
C ILE A 117 13.39 -10.67 12.70
N GLY A 118 12.78 -11.50 13.58
CA GLY A 118 13.49 -12.38 14.51
C GLY A 118 13.91 -11.72 15.84
N MET A 119 13.59 -10.44 16.04
CA MET A 119 13.77 -9.75 17.32
C MET A 119 12.50 -9.83 18.16
N GLN A 120 12.67 -10.07 19.48
CA GLN A 120 11.57 -10.01 20.44
C GLN A 120 11.15 -8.57 20.70
N LEU A 121 9.84 -8.33 20.84
CA LEU A 121 9.31 -7.00 21.16
C LEU A 121 9.54 -6.63 22.63
N PRO A 122 9.98 -5.41 22.93
CA PRO A 122 10.01 -4.89 24.29
C PRO A 122 8.59 -4.52 24.74
N ILE A 123 7.80 -5.52 25.14
CA ILE A 123 6.34 -5.38 25.34
C ILE A 123 5.97 -4.31 26.37
N ASP A 124 6.80 -4.13 27.41
CA ASP A 124 6.58 -3.07 28.39
C ASP A 124 6.63 -1.67 27.77
N ARG A 125 7.53 -1.46 26.79
CA ARG A 125 7.61 -0.19 26.04
C ARG A 125 6.40 0.01 25.16
N ILE A 126 5.93 -1.06 24.51
CA ILE A 126 4.69 -1.05 23.71
C ILE A 126 3.49 -0.66 24.58
N ALA A 127 3.29 -1.35 25.71
CA ALA A 127 2.18 -1.09 26.62
C ALA A 127 2.22 0.35 27.19
N ASN A 128 3.41 0.83 27.55
CA ASN A 128 3.59 2.22 28.00
C ASN A 128 3.32 3.22 26.87
N GLY A 129 3.74 2.93 25.63
CA GLY A 129 3.44 3.73 24.45
C GLY A 129 1.93 3.85 24.20
N VAL A 130 1.19 2.74 24.30
CA VAL A 130 -0.28 2.73 24.21
C VAL A 130 -0.90 3.63 25.26
N LYS A 131 -0.51 3.49 26.54
CA LYS A 131 -0.99 4.33 27.64
C LYS A 131 -0.68 5.83 27.43
N ALA A 132 0.48 6.13 26.84
CA ALA A 132 0.87 7.51 26.52
C ALA A 132 0.10 8.12 25.35
N MET A 133 -0.33 7.30 24.38
CA MET A 133 -1.08 7.74 23.20
C MET A 133 -2.57 7.95 23.50
N ALA A 134 -3.19 7.10 24.30
CA ALA A 134 -4.63 7.14 24.55
C ALA A 134 -5.17 8.53 24.95
N PRO A 135 -4.58 9.28 25.90
CA PRO A 135 -5.04 10.62 26.27
C PRO A 135 -4.73 11.70 25.21
N LYS A 136 -3.93 11.39 24.19
CA LYS A 136 -3.52 12.32 23.12
C LYS A 136 -4.29 12.12 21.82
N LEU A 137 -5.28 11.23 21.79
CA LEU A 137 -6.09 10.95 20.62
C LEU A 137 -6.85 12.19 20.13
N GLU A 138 -6.56 12.64 18.93
CA GLU A 138 -7.19 13.79 18.30
C GLU A 138 -7.63 13.47 16.86
N GLY A 139 -8.76 14.08 16.45
CA GLY A 139 -9.27 14.03 15.07
C GLY A 139 -8.65 15.11 14.15
N SER A 140 -7.52 15.70 14.56
CA SER A 140 -6.87 16.77 13.80
C SER A 140 -6.09 16.20 12.60
N ARG A 141 -5.87 17.07 11.61
CA ARG A 141 -5.00 16.74 10.45
C ARG A 141 -3.58 16.39 10.90
N GLU A 142 -3.08 17.13 11.91
CA GLU A 142 -1.75 16.94 12.44
C GLU A 142 -1.57 15.57 13.12
N ALA A 143 -2.57 15.14 13.92
CA ALA A 143 -2.52 13.83 14.56
C ALA A 143 -2.44 12.68 13.52
N GLY A 144 -3.20 12.78 12.41
CA GLY A 144 -3.11 11.83 11.30
C GLY A 144 -1.73 11.83 10.65
N LEU A 145 -1.19 13.02 10.39
CA LEU A 145 0.14 13.21 9.80
C LEU A 145 1.25 12.59 10.67
N GLU A 146 1.23 12.84 11.97
CA GLU A 146 2.22 12.29 12.89
C GLU A 146 2.09 10.75 13.03
N ALA A 147 0.87 10.22 12.95
CA ALA A 147 0.66 8.78 12.90
C ALA A 147 1.27 8.16 11.62
N ALA A 148 1.09 8.81 10.47
CA ALA A 148 1.69 8.36 9.20
C ALA A 148 3.23 8.38 9.24
N LYS A 149 3.85 9.34 9.91
CA LYS A 149 5.30 9.39 10.12
C LYS A 149 5.79 8.29 11.07
N ALA A 150 5.03 7.98 12.12
CA ALA A 150 5.42 7.01 13.16
C ALA A 150 5.51 5.57 12.65
N ILE A 151 4.79 5.22 11.58
CA ILE A 151 4.81 3.88 11.00
C ILE A 151 5.92 3.67 9.96
N MET A 152 6.61 4.72 9.54
CA MET A 152 7.71 4.66 8.57
C MET A 152 8.90 3.85 9.12
N THR A 153 9.65 3.22 8.20
CA THR A 153 10.92 2.53 8.52
C THR A 153 12.06 3.13 7.69
N THR A 154 12.25 2.64 6.49
CA THR A 154 13.20 3.18 5.49
C THR A 154 12.55 4.17 4.53
N ASP A 155 11.25 4.40 4.69
CA ASP A 155 10.51 5.40 3.92
C ASP A 155 11.14 6.79 4.08
N THR A 156 11.23 7.56 3.00
CA THR A 156 11.71 8.95 3.02
C THR A 156 10.56 9.95 3.07
N GLU A 157 9.38 9.54 2.60
CA GLU A 157 8.17 10.35 2.53
C GLU A 157 6.99 9.69 3.25
N LYS A 158 6.22 10.50 3.99
CA LYS A 158 4.94 10.07 4.53
C LYS A 158 3.92 9.84 3.42
N LYS A 159 3.07 8.85 3.57
CA LYS A 159 2.11 8.45 2.55
C LYS A 159 0.69 8.53 3.08
N GLU A 160 -0.05 9.53 2.62
CA GLU A 160 -1.45 9.78 2.97
C GLU A 160 -2.26 10.13 1.72
N ALA A 161 -3.55 9.85 1.76
CA ALA A 161 -4.54 10.25 0.75
C ALA A 161 -5.93 10.32 1.37
N ALA A 162 -6.77 11.24 0.91
CA ALA A 162 -8.16 11.32 1.32
C ALA A 162 -9.06 11.92 0.23
N VAL A 163 -10.31 11.48 0.19
CA VAL A 163 -11.35 11.97 -0.72
C VAL A 163 -12.70 12.08 -0.04
N GLU A 164 -13.53 12.97 -0.56
CA GLU A 164 -14.95 13.08 -0.26
C GLU A 164 -15.79 12.67 -1.48
N ILE A 165 -16.87 11.94 -1.22
CA ILE A 165 -17.89 11.55 -2.20
C ILE A 165 -19.29 11.82 -1.61
N GLU A 166 -20.31 11.78 -2.47
CA GLU A 166 -21.71 11.89 -2.06
C GLU A 166 -22.39 10.53 -2.18
N ILE A 167 -23.00 10.07 -1.07
CA ILE A 167 -23.80 8.83 -1.00
C ILE A 167 -25.12 9.14 -0.34
N GLY A 168 -26.23 8.94 -1.04
CA GLY A 168 -27.56 9.20 -0.52
C GLY A 168 -27.77 10.65 -0.02
N GLY A 169 -27.11 11.63 -0.65
CA GLY A 169 -27.15 13.04 -0.25
C GLY A 169 -26.36 13.37 1.03
N LYS A 170 -25.42 12.50 1.43
CA LYS A 170 -24.49 12.69 2.53
C LYS A 170 -23.07 12.67 2.03
N THR A 171 -22.24 13.58 2.54
CA THR A 171 -20.81 13.53 2.28
C THR A 171 -20.18 12.37 3.07
N VAL A 172 -19.54 11.47 2.36
CA VAL A 172 -18.78 10.34 2.89
C VAL A 172 -17.30 10.57 2.60
N THR A 173 -16.45 10.33 3.58
CA THR A 173 -15.02 10.49 3.49
C THR A 173 -14.32 9.14 3.51
N VAL A 174 -13.34 8.97 2.63
CA VAL A 174 -12.38 7.85 2.66
C VAL A 174 -10.99 8.46 2.77
N GLY A 175 -10.26 8.05 3.81
CA GLY A 175 -8.89 8.52 4.05
C GLY A 175 -7.99 7.37 4.44
N GLY A 176 -6.69 7.51 4.21
CA GLY A 176 -5.74 6.45 4.55
C GLY A 176 -4.32 6.92 4.70
N MET A 177 -3.54 6.10 5.35
CA MET A 177 -2.08 6.19 5.43
C MET A 177 -1.46 4.83 5.14
N CYS A 178 -0.22 4.83 4.65
CA CYS A 178 0.55 3.61 4.50
C CYS A 178 2.04 3.84 4.70
N LYS A 179 2.77 2.75 4.86
CA LYS A 179 4.24 2.71 4.80
C LYS A 179 4.68 1.58 3.89
N GLY A 180 5.84 1.76 3.30
CA GLY A 180 6.53 0.76 2.48
C GLY A 180 7.55 1.42 1.58
N SER A 181 8.75 0.84 1.54
CA SER A 181 9.90 1.33 0.77
C SER A 181 10.79 0.17 0.32
N GLY A 182 11.10 -0.80 1.18
CA GLY A 182 11.79 -2.06 0.87
C GLY A 182 11.00 -3.30 1.23
N MET A 183 11.39 -4.47 0.68
CA MET A 183 10.67 -5.74 0.74
C MET A 183 9.26 -5.57 0.17
N ILE A 184 9.16 -5.02 -1.04
CA ILE A 184 7.90 -4.66 -1.69
C ILE A 184 7.69 -5.42 -3.00
N HIS A 185 6.96 -6.53 -2.92
CA HIS A 185 6.36 -7.25 -4.05
C HIS A 185 5.07 -7.95 -3.60
N PRO A 186 3.95 -7.22 -3.50
CA PRO A 186 2.73 -7.77 -2.96
C PRO A 186 2.15 -8.87 -3.85
N ASN A 187 1.94 -10.03 -3.21
CA ASN A 187 1.00 -11.03 -3.69
C ASN A 187 -0.06 -11.17 -2.58
N MET A 188 -0.99 -10.20 -2.52
CA MET A 188 -1.91 -9.89 -1.44
C MET A 188 -1.30 -9.07 -0.28
N CYS A 189 -0.54 -8.00 -0.59
CA CYS A 189 0.04 -6.93 0.22
C CYS A 189 1.51 -7.10 0.65
N THR A 190 2.37 -6.08 0.34
CA THR A 190 3.71 -5.91 0.94
C THR A 190 3.86 -4.50 1.49
N MET A 191 3.15 -4.20 2.60
CA MET A 191 3.14 -2.88 3.22
C MET A 191 2.23 -2.90 4.44
N LEU A 192 2.20 -1.84 5.21
CA LEU A 192 1.13 -1.58 6.16
C LEU A 192 0.27 -0.44 5.61
N GLY A 193 -1.03 -0.68 5.45
CA GLY A 193 -2.02 0.30 5.03
C GLY A 193 -3.20 0.35 5.98
N PHE A 194 -3.56 1.53 6.40
CA PHE A 194 -4.69 1.77 7.28
C PHE A 194 -5.62 2.76 6.61
N ILE A 195 -6.82 2.29 6.28
CA ILE A 195 -7.85 3.07 5.59
C ILE A 195 -9.02 3.24 6.54
N THR A 196 -9.56 4.44 6.60
CA THR A 196 -10.72 4.79 7.42
C THR A 196 -11.81 5.39 6.55
N SER A 197 -13.06 5.10 6.88
CA SER A 197 -14.21 5.74 6.24
C SER A 197 -15.34 5.92 7.25
N ASP A 198 -16.09 6.97 7.10
CA ASP A 198 -17.32 7.20 7.87
C ASP A 198 -18.58 6.65 7.18
N VAL A 199 -18.42 5.88 6.08
CA VAL A 199 -19.51 5.21 5.37
C VAL A 199 -20.25 4.20 6.24
N ASP A 200 -21.59 4.15 6.14
CA ASP A 200 -22.39 3.03 6.65
C ASP A 200 -22.57 1.97 5.54
N ILE A 201 -21.96 0.82 5.74
CA ILE A 201 -21.90 -0.30 4.78
C ILE A 201 -21.89 -1.64 5.53
N THR A 202 -22.35 -2.72 4.90
CA THR A 202 -22.22 -4.05 5.52
C THR A 202 -20.78 -4.56 5.50
N LYS A 203 -20.45 -5.43 6.45
CA LYS A 203 -19.11 -6.02 6.58
C LYS A 203 -18.70 -6.78 5.32
N GLU A 204 -19.65 -7.54 4.75
CA GLU A 204 -19.43 -8.36 3.57
C GLU A 204 -19.08 -7.52 2.34
N LEU A 205 -19.82 -6.44 2.10
CA LEU A 205 -19.56 -5.55 0.97
C LEU A 205 -18.27 -4.72 1.18
N LEU A 206 -17.96 -4.35 2.42
CA LEU A 206 -16.70 -3.68 2.74
C LEU A 206 -15.50 -4.60 2.45
N GLN A 207 -15.57 -5.86 2.90
CA GLN A 207 -14.52 -6.85 2.64
C GLN A 207 -14.39 -7.15 1.15
N GLU A 208 -15.51 -7.29 0.42
CA GLU A 208 -15.48 -7.53 -1.01
C GLU A 208 -14.86 -6.34 -1.76
N ALA A 209 -15.27 -5.10 -1.46
CA ALA A 209 -14.70 -3.90 -2.07
C ALA A 209 -13.18 -3.84 -1.89
N LEU A 210 -12.68 -4.08 -0.67
CA LEU A 210 -11.26 -4.10 -0.39
C LEU A 210 -10.54 -5.23 -1.14
N SER A 211 -11.09 -6.45 -1.10
CA SER A 211 -10.46 -7.64 -1.72
C SER A 211 -10.38 -7.56 -3.24
N GLU A 212 -11.34 -6.89 -3.89
CA GLU A 212 -11.30 -6.62 -5.32
C GLU A 212 -10.28 -5.53 -5.65
N ASP A 213 -10.32 -4.43 -4.90
CA ASP A 213 -9.50 -3.24 -5.15
C ASP A 213 -7.98 -3.51 -5.01
N ILE A 214 -7.59 -4.30 -4.02
CA ILE A 214 -6.18 -4.66 -3.78
C ILE A 214 -5.52 -5.31 -5.00
N LYS A 215 -6.27 -6.03 -5.81
CA LYS A 215 -5.75 -6.73 -7.01
C LYS A 215 -5.23 -5.74 -8.06
N ASP A 216 -5.86 -4.58 -8.15
CA ASP A 216 -5.55 -3.55 -9.14
C ASP A 216 -4.76 -2.36 -8.53
N THR A 217 -4.47 -2.40 -7.24
CA THR A 217 -3.75 -1.36 -6.53
C THR A 217 -2.45 -1.89 -5.91
N TYR A 218 -2.42 -2.23 -4.65
CA TYR A 218 -1.17 -2.64 -3.98
C TYR A 218 -0.53 -3.89 -4.59
N ASN A 219 -1.31 -4.88 -5.07
CA ASN A 219 -0.75 -6.06 -5.73
C ASN A 219 -0.06 -5.78 -7.07
N MET A 220 -0.21 -4.56 -7.58
CA MET A 220 0.46 -4.11 -8.79
C MET A 220 1.77 -3.36 -8.52
N VAL A 221 2.19 -3.27 -7.24
CA VAL A 221 3.46 -2.61 -6.86
C VAL A 221 4.61 -3.62 -6.80
N SER A 222 5.82 -3.22 -7.17
CA SER A 222 7.05 -3.95 -6.88
C SER A 222 8.24 -3.00 -6.77
N VAL A 223 8.97 -3.06 -5.64
CA VAL A 223 10.26 -2.37 -5.49
C VAL A 223 11.42 -3.34 -5.76
N ASP A 224 11.43 -4.50 -5.11
CA ASP A 224 12.58 -5.43 -5.09
C ASP A 224 12.22 -6.90 -5.34
N GLY A 225 10.96 -7.22 -5.56
CA GLY A 225 10.51 -8.58 -5.83
C GLY A 225 10.30 -9.44 -4.58
N ASP A 226 10.52 -8.93 -3.37
CA ASP A 226 10.42 -9.67 -2.12
C ASP A 226 9.10 -9.43 -1.40
N THR A 227 8.40 -10.52 -1.02
CA THR A 227 7.12 -10.48 -0.28
C THR A 227 7.35 -10.54 1.21
N SER A 228 6.88 -9.55 1.96
CA SER A 228 7.05 -9.44 3.41
C SER A 228 6.22 -10.46 4.21
N THR A 229 6.62 -10.66 5.46
CA THR A 229 5.92 -11.47 6.47
C THR A 229 4.76 -10.75 7.15
N ASN A 230 4.69 -9.41 7.01
CA ASN A 230 3.82 -8.55 7.83
C ASN A 230 2.73 -7.82 7.05
N ASP A 231 2.67 -7.97 5.75
CA ASP A 231 1.80 -7.17 4.89
C ASP A 231 0.35 -7.22 5.31
N THR A 232 -0.21 -6.04 5.50
CA THR A 232 -1.57 -5.88 6.01
C THR A 232 -2.18 -4.59 5.47
N VAL A 233 -3.38 -4.67 4.88
CA VAL A 233 -4.25 -3.51 4.66
C VAL A 233 -5.51 -3.70 5.47
N LEU A 234 -5.81 -2.73 6.32
CA LEU A 234 -7.01 -2.68 7.15
C LEU A 234 -7.90 -1.52 6.69
N LEU A 235 -9.19 -1.79 6.55
CA LEU A 235 -10.21 -0.80 6.24
C LEU A 235 -11.28 -0.82 7.33
N LEU A 236 -11.45 0.31 8.02
CA LEU A 236 -12.41 0.51 9.09
C LEU A 236 -13.50 1.47 8.63
N ALA A 237 -14.78 1.08 8.76
CA ALA A 237 -15.92 1.92 8.42
C ALA A 237 -16.87 2.04 9.62
N ASN A 238 -17.15 3.27 10.07
CA ASN A 238 -17.85 3.55 11.33
C ASN A 238 -19.28 4.09 11.17
N GLY A 239 -19.77 4.35 9.95
CA GLY A 239 -21.14 4.79 9.69
C GLY A 239 -21.47 6.22 10.08
N GLN A 240 -20.51 7.04 10.52
CA GLN A 240 -20.78 8.38 11.04
C GLN A 240 -21.09 9.45 9.97
N ALA A 241 -20.95 9.13 8.68
CA ALA A 241 -21.44 9.99 7.61
C ALA A 241 -22.98 10.13 7.64
N GLY A 242 -23.67 9.10 8.14
CA GLY A 242 -25.13 9.06 8.22
C GLY A 242 -25.80 8.89 6.85
N ASN A 243 -25.09 8.28 5.90
CA ASN A 243 -25.65 7.87 4.62
C ASN A 243 -26.61 6.68 4.82
N PRO A 244 -27.56 6.44 3.90
CA PRO A 244 -28.29 5.19 3.86
C PRO A 244 -27.31 4.01 3.80
N LYS A 245 -27.53 3.00 4.66
CA LYS A 245 -26.62 1.86 4.76
C LYS A 245 -26.52 1.14 3.41
N ILE A 246 -25.33 0.95 2.90
CA ILE A 246 -25.06 0.17 1.68
C ILE A 246 -25.19 -1.32 2.04
N THR A 247 -26.23 -1.98 1.51
CA THR A 247 -26.53 -3.39 1.76
C THR A 247 -26.52 -4.24 0.50
N GLU A 248 -26.31 -3.62 -0.68
CA GLU A 248 -26.28 -4.28 -1.98
C GLU A 248 -25.35 -3.53 -2.94
N LYS A 249 -25.01 -4.18 -4.06
CA LYS A 249 -24.15 -3.62 -5.11
C LYS A 249 -24.94 -2.68 -6.02
N ASN A 250 -25.23 -1.50 -5.54
CA ASN A 250 -25.93 -0.43 -6.25
C ASN A 250 -24.97 0.70 -6.66
N ALA A 251 -25.52 1.83 -7.13
CA ALA A 251 -24.73 2.98 -7.56
C ALA A 251 -23.90 3.58 -6.42
N ASP A 252 -24.41 3.59 -5.17
CA ASP A 252 -23.71 4.07 -3.99
C ASP A 252 -22.49 3.19 -3.65
N TYR A 253 -22.62 1.87 -3.79
CA TYR A 253 -21.53 0.92 -3.64
C TYR A 253 -20.43 1.17 -4.68
N GLU A 254 -20.79 1.37 -5.95
CA GLU A 254 -19.83 1.65 -7.00
C GLU A 254 -19.12 3.01 -6.80
N GLU A 255 -19.81 4.02 -6.27
CA GLU A 255 -19.20 5.30 -5.95
C GLU A 255 -18.21 5.16 -4.76
N PHE A 256 -18.56 4.37 -3.74
CA PHE A 256 -17.65 4.04 -2.65
C PHE A 256 -16.39 3.30 -3.16
N LYS A 257 -16.56 2.31 -4.04
CA LYS A 257 -15.42 1.59 -4.66
C LYS A 257 -14.48 2.52 -5.43
N LYS A 258 -15.01 3.49 -6.17
CA LYS A 258 -14.17 4.49 -6.86
C LYS A 258 -13.36 5.34 -5.89
N ALA A 259 -13.94 5.74 -4.76
CA ALA A 259 -13.24 6.49 -3.73
C ALA A 259 -12.14 5.66 -3.07
N LEU A 260 -12.43 4.40 -2.71
CA LEU A 260 -11.47 3.44 -2.17
C LEU A 260 -10.31 3.21 -3.15
N ASN A 261 -10.63 2.97 -4.42
CA ASN A 261 -9.64 2.77 -5.48
C ASN A 261 -8.73 3.98 -5.65
N TYR A 262 -9.27 5.20 -5.62
CA TYR A 262 -8.46 6.41 -5.71
C TYR A 262 -7.46 6.52 -4.54
N VAL A 263 -7.93 6.29 -3.30
CA VAL A 263 -7.07 6.34 -2.10
C VAL A 263 -5.99 5.27 -2.20
N ASN A 264 -6.34 4.01 -2.46
CA ASN A 264 -5.41 2.90 -2.52
C ASN A 264 -4.42 3.02 -3.71
N THR A 265 -4.87 3.46 -4.89
CA THR A 265 -3.97 3.72 -6.03
C THR A 265 -2.97 4.83 -5.71
N THR A 266 -3.43 5.92 -5.06
CA THR A 266 -2.55 7.02 -4.67
C THR A 266 -1.50 6.55 -3.68
N LEU A 267 -1.89 5.77 -2.68
CA LEU A 267 -0.98 5.21 -1.68
C LEU A 267 -0.02 4.19 -2.31
N ALA A 268 -0.48 3.32 -3.20
CA ALA A 268 0.33 2.35 -3.93
C ALA A 268 1.41 3.02 -4.78
N LYS A 269 1.07 4.07 -5.51
CA LYS A 269 2.05 4.87 -6.28
C LYS A 269 3.08 5.56 -5.39
N LYS A 270 2.66 6.08 -4.23
CA LYS A 270 3.60 6.66 -3.26
C LYS A 270 4.57 5.62 -2.68
N ILE A 271 4.12 4.37 -2.44
CA ILE A 271 5.01 3.27 -2.04
C ILE A 271 6.02 2.99 -3.15
N ALA A 272 5.55 2.84 -4.39
CA ALA A 272 6.41 2.54 -5.53
C ALA A 272 7.45 3.62 -5.78
N GLY A 273 7.04 4.91 -5.74
CA GLY A 273 7.93 6.06 -5.99
C GLY A 273 8.91 6.36 -4.87
N ASP A 274 8.63 5.90 -3.63
CA ASP A 274 9.50 6.03 -2.46
C ASP A 274 10.20 4.68 -2.13
N GLY A 275 10.49 3.86 -3.14
CA GLY A 275 11.29 2.65 -2.99
C GLY A 275 12.68 2.98 -2.46
N GLU A 276 13.30 2.06 -1.69
CA GLU A 276 14.62 2.28 -1.09
C GLU A 276 15.66 2.72 -2.13
N GLY A 277 16.16 3.95 -1.97
CA GLY A 277 17.13 4.56 -2.87
C GLY A 277 16.60 4.94 -4.26
N ALA A 278 15.28 4.90 -4.48
CA ALA A 278 14.67 5.25 -5.76
C ALA A 278 14.86 6.73 -6.14
N THR A 279 14.97 7.00 -7.44
CA THR A 279 15.00 8.36 -7.99
C THR A 279 13.84 8.64 -8.94
N ALA A 280 13.13 7.59 -9.40
CA ALA A 280 12.00 7.73 -10.30
C ALA A 280 10.92 6.67 -10.04
N LEU A 281 9.64 7.09 -10.06
CA LEU A 281 8.49 6.20 -10.19
C LEU A 281 8.49 5.61 -11.60
N PHE A 282 8.45 4.29 -11.70
CA PHE A 282 8.33 3.58 -12.96
C PHE A 282 6.97 2.90 -13.08
N GLU A 283 6.12 3.37 -14.00
CA GLU A 283 4.85 2.74 -14.34
C GLU A 283 5.00 1.87 -15.59
N VAL A 284 4.39 0.70 -15.57
CA VAL A 284 4.29 -0.19 -16.74
C VAL A 284 2.83 -0.43 -17.05
N LYS A 285 2.36 0.16 -18.14
CA LYS A 285 0.99 0.03 -18.63
C LYS A 285 0.95 -0.94 -19.80
N VAL A 286 0.32 -2.09 -19.63
CA VAL A 286 0.01 -3.02 -20.70
C VAL A 286 -1.42 -2.78 -21.15
N ILE A 287 -1.62 -2.59 -22.44
CA ILE A 287 -2.92 -2.45 -23.12
C ILE A 287 -3.03 -3.48 -24.24
N GLY A 288 -4.25 -3.71 -24.72
CA GLY A 288 -4.46 -4.64 -25.83
C GLY A 288 -4.13 -6.11 -25.51
N ALA A 289 -4.11 -6.52 -24.25
CA ALA A 289 -3.95 -7.93 -23.87
C ALA A 289 -5.26 -8.71 -24.08
N ALA A 290 -5.19 -10.02 -24.27
CA ALA A 290 -6.36 -10.86 -24.49
C ALA A 290 -7.22 -10.97 -23.21
N THR A 291 -6.59 -11.04 -22.05
CA THR A 291 -7.26 -11.11 -20.74
C THR A 291 -6.63 -10.17 -19.70
N LYS A 292 -7.39 -9.81 -18.67
CA LYS A 292 -6.87 -9.03 -17.53
C LYS A 292 -5.72 -9.74 -16.83
N ALA A 293 -5.79 -11.05 -16.68
CA ALA A 293 -4.72 -11.85 -16.04
C ALA A 293 -3.42 -11.78 -16.82
N GLU A 294 -3.48 -11.85 -18.14
CA GLU A 294 -2.31 -11.69 -19.01
C GLU A 294 -1.73 -10.26 -18.92
N ALA A 295 -2.58 -9.23 -18.94
CA ALA A 295 -2.13 -7.85 -18.77
C ALA A 295 -1.39 -7.64 -17.44
N VAL A 296 -1.91 -8.20 -16.34
CA VAL A 296 -1.28 -8.20 -15.01
C VAL A 296 0.07 -8.90 -15.05
N THR A 297 0.13 -10.12 -15.62
CA THR A 297 1.38 -10.90 -15.70
C THR A 297 2.45 -10.16 -16.51
N LEU A 298 2.09 -9.62 -17.67
CA LEU A 298 3.00 -8.88 -18.54
C LEU A 298 3.52 -7.61 -17.85
N SER A 299 2.64 -6.79 -17.28
CA SER A 299 3.06 -5.54 -16.63
C SER A 299 3.94 -5.80 -15.41
N LYS A 300 3.61 -6.81 -14.59
CA LYS A 300 4.44 -7.22 -13.45
C LYS A 300 5.79 -7.76 -13.88
N SER A 301 5.87 -8.54 -14.95
CA SER A 301 7.14 -9.06 -15.49
C SER A 301 8.11 -7.94 -15.85
N VAL A 302 7.62 -6.87 -16.47
CA VAL A 302 8.45 -5.73 -16.86
C VAL A 302 8.87 -4.90 -15.65
N VAL A 303 7.94 -4.56 -14.75
CA VAL A 303 8.23 -3.68 -13.60
C VAL A 303 9.17 -4.33 -12.58
N THR A 304 9.23 -5.67 -12.53
CA THR A 304 10.14 -6.43 -11.66
C THR A 304 11.52 -6.72 -12.30
N SER A 305 11.69 -6.46 -13.58
CA SER A 305 12.94 -6.73 -14.29
C SER A 305 14.08 -5.83 -13.81
N SER A 306 15.07 -6.38 -13.11
CA SER A 306 16.24 -5.62 -12.64
C SER A 306 16.96 -4.90 -13.78
N LEU A 307 17.08 -5.52 -14.97
CA LEU A 307 17.68 -4.88 -16.12
C LEU A 307 16.86 -3.68 -16.63
N THR A 308 15.53 -3.80 -16.64
CA THR A 308 14.65 -2.68 -17.02
C THR A 308 14.75 -1.55 -16.00
N LYS A 309 14.66 -1.86 -14.70
CA LYS A 309 14.79 -0.88 -13.61
C LYS A 309 16.14 -0.15 -13.66
N ALA A 310 17.25 -0.86 -13.96
CA ALA A 310 18.57 -0.26 -14.15
C ALA A 310 18.64 0.64 -15.39
N ALA A 311 17.93 0.32 -16.46
CA ALA A 311 17.83 1.18 -17.64
C ALA A 311 17.06 2.48 -17.33
N ILE A 312 15.98 2.40 -16.54
CA ILE A 312 15.25 3.59 -16.08
C ILE A 312 16.18 4.50 -15.26
N TYR A 313 16.96 3.95 -14.33
CA TYR A 313 17.96 4.71 -13.58
C TYR A 313 19.00 5.41 -14.48
N GLY A 314 19.42 4.73 -15.56
CA GLY A 314 20.38 5.28 -16.53
C GLY A 314 19.74 6.19 -17.59
N HIS A 315 18.43 6.46 -17.52
CA HIS A 315 17.66 7.18 -18.56
C HIS A 315 17.85 6.58 -19.96
N ASP A 316 18.08 5.26 -20.02
CA ASP A 316 18.31 4.48 -21.25
C ASP A 316 16.97 3.92 -21.76
N ALA A 317 16.56 4.33 -22.94
CA ALA A 317 15.36 3.85 -23.62
C ALA A 317 15.50 2.39 -24.10
N ASN A 318 15.94 1.49 -23.22
CA ASN A 318 16.28 0.12 -23.53
C ASN A 318 15.04 -0.76 -23.73
N TRP A 319 14.37 -0.54 -24.85
CA TRP A 319 13.19 -1.29 -25.25
C TRP A 319 13.46 -2.81 -25.36
N GLY A 320 14.70 -3.21 -25.69
CA GLY A 320 15.06 -4.62 -25.76
C GLY A 320 14.90 -5.36 -24.44
N ARG A 321 15.20 -4.69 -23.30
CA ARG A 321 14.97 -5.23 -21.94
C ARG A 321 13.49 -5.36 -21.61
N ILE A 322 12.66 -4.43 -22.09
CA ILE A 322 11.20 -4.50 -21.92
C ILE A 322 10.63 -5.67 -22.73
N LEU A 323 10.95 -5.78 -24.02
CA LEU A 323 10.50 -6.91 -24.84
C LEU A 323 10.97 -8.26 -24.30
N CYS A 324 12.21 -8.33 -23.80
CA CYS A 324 12.74 -9.52 -23.14
C CYS A 324 11.90 -9.88 -21.90
N ALA A 325 11.55 -8.88 -21.05
CA ALA A 325 10.73 -9.08 -19.86
C ALA A 325 9.30 -9.53 -20.20
N LEU A 326 8.70 -8.97 -21.24
CA LEU A 326 7.43 -9.46 -21.77
C LEU A 326 7.55 -10.91 -22.27
N GLY A 327 8.62 -11.22 -23.00
CA GLY A 327 8.85 -12.53 -23.62
C GLY A 327 9.03 -13.68 -22.62
N TYR A 328 9.66 -13.46 -21.47
CA TYR A 328 9.80 -14.50 -20.44
C TYR A 328 8.67 -14.51 -19.40
N SER A 329 7.66 -13.67 -19.55
CA SER A 329 6.53 -13.58 -18.61
C SER A 329 5.70 -14.87 -18.50
N GLY A 330 5.80 -15.76 -19.49
CA GLY A 330 4.96 -16.95 -19.63
C GLY A 330 3.69 -16.74 -20.47
N VAL A 331 3.33 -15.49 -20.76
CA VAL A 331 2.21 -15.17 -21.65
C VAL A 331 2.64 -15.34 -23.10
N GLN A 332 1.79 -15.98 -23.90
CA GLN A 332 2.03 -16.13 -25.34
C GLN A 332 1.49 -14.95 -26.12
N PHE A 333 2.33 -14.32 -26.92
CA PHE A 333 1.96 -13.22 -27.80
C PHE A 333 2.82 -13.22 -29.09
N ASP A 334 2.40 -12.45 -30.09
CA ASP A 334 3.15 -12.24 -31.30
C ASP A 334 4.08 -11.03 -31.14
N PRO A 335 5.40 -11.21 -30.99
CA PRO A 335 6.33 -10.12 -30.77
C PRO A 335 6.39 -9.12 -31.94
N GLU A 336 6.02 -9.55 -33.17
CA GLU A 336 6.00 -8.72 -34.38
C GLU A 336 4.79 -7.76 -34.43
N LYS A 337 3.87 -7.83 -33.44
CA LYS A 337 2.73 -6.93 -33.34
C LYS A 337 2.85 -5.90 -32.21
N VAL A 338 3.81 -6.04 -31.32
CA VAL A 338 3.93 -5.21 -30.13
C VAL A 338 4.37 -3.79 -30.52
N ASP A 339 3.67 -2.78 -29.96
CA ASP A 339 4.12 -1.40 -29.94
C ASP A 339 4.57 -1.01 -28.53
N LEU A 340 5.68 -0.23 -28.43
CA LEU A 340 6.18 0.30 -27.18
C LEU A 340 6.31 1.81 -27.21
N TYR A 341 5.94 2.43 -26.09
CA TYR A 341 6.07 3.89 -25.89
C TYR A 341 6.69 4.17 -24.54
N PHE A 342 7.41 5.29 -24.44
CA PHE A 342 7.66 5.96 -23.17
C PHE A 342 6.87 7.25 -23.10
N GLU A 343 6.38 7.55 -21.89
CA GLU A 343 5.60 8.75 -21.60
C GLU A 343 5.98 9.31 -20.23
N SER A 344 6.07 10.63 -20.14
CA SER A 344 6.21 11.40 -18.90
C SER A 344 5.63 12.80 -19.07
N LYS A 345 5.77 13.69 -18.09
CA LYS A 345 5.37 15.10 -18.27
C LYS A 345 6.14 15.82 -19.37
N ALA A 346 7.32 15.30 -19.79
CA ALA A 346 8.13 15.87 -20.86
C ALA A 346 7.64 15.51 -22.28
N GLY A 347 6.76 14.51 -22.40
CA GLY A 347 6.17 14.09 -23.69
C GLY A 347 5.91 12.59 -23.78
N LYS A 348 5.63 12.15 -25.01
CA LYS A 348 5.40 10.75 -25.35
C LYS A 348 6.11 10.41 -26.64
N ILE A 349 6.84 9.31 -26.65
CA ILE A 349 7.58 8.81 -27.82
C ILE A 349 7.27 7.35 -28.10
N LYS A 350 7.02 7.00 -29.36
CA LYS A 350 6.92 5.60 -29.79
C LYS A 350 8.31 5.09 -30.13
N ILE A 351 8.77 4.06 -29.47
CA ILE A 351 10.10 3.48 -29.66
C ILE A 351 10.10 2.17 -30.45
N ILE A 352 9.00 1.42 -30.37
CA ILE A 352 8.78 0.19 -31.15
C ILE A 352 7.43 0.30 -31.85
N GLU A 353 7.39 -0.11 -33.12
CA GLU A 353 6.19 -0.31 -33.91
C GLU A 353 6.24 -1.67 -34.58
N ASN A 354 5.20 -2.49 -34.33
CA ASN A 354 5.12 -3.85 -34.87
C ASN A 354 6.41 -4.66 -34.64
N GLY A 355 6.91 -4.64 -33.42
CA GLY A 355 8.12 -5.39 -33.01
C GLY A 355 9.45 -4.79 -33.46
N VAL A 356 9.46 -3.71 -34.25
CA VAL A 356 10.67 -3.13 -34.83
C VAL A 356 10.88 -1.69 -34.33
N SER A 357 12.15 -1.31 -34.11
CA SER A 357 12.51 0.06 -33.71
C SER A 357 12.05 1.09 -34.75
N THR A 358 11.45 2.18 -34.27
CA THR A 358 10.98 3.29 -35.11
C THR A 358 12.11 4.21 -35.59
N GLY A 359 13.35 4.02 -35.11
CA GLY A 359 14.43 4.98 -35.35
C GLY A 359 14.23 6.30 -34.60
N TYR A 360 13.62 6.22 -33.41
CA TYR A 360 13.30 7.34 -32.52
C TYR A 360 14.54 8.19 -32.15
N SER A 361 14.31 9.42 -31.70
CA SER A 361 15.38 10.28 -31.17
C SER A 361 15.80 9.84 -29.77
N GLU A 362 17.05 9.45 -29.60
CA GLU A 362 17.63 9.12 -28.28
C GLU A 362 17.63 10.35 -27.36
N GLU A 363 17.85 11.56 -27.88
CA GLU A 363 17.81 12.80 -27.09
C GLU A 363 16.40 13.05 -26.53
N GLU A 364 15.36 12.87 -27.34
CA GLU A 364 13.96 13.02 -26.91
C GLU A 364 13.58 11.93 -25.89
N ALA A 365 13.99 10.67 -26.13
CA ALA A 365 13.75 9.57 -25.23
C ALA A 365 14.42 9.80 -23.88
N THR A 366 15.69 10.22 -23.85
CA THR A 366 16.43 10.55 -22.61
C THR A 366 15.74 11.68 -21.85
N LYS A 367 15.25 12.74 -22.54
CA LYS A 367 14.50 13.81 -21.90
C LYS A 367 13.23 13.31 -21.21
N ILE A 368 12.49 12.40 -21.85
CA ILE A 368 11.28 11.79 -21.27
C ILE A 368 11.64 10.94 -20.06
N LEU A 369 12.71 10.14 -20.13
CA LEU A 369 13.16 9.24 -19.08
C LEU A 369 13.82 9.94 -17.90
N SER A 370 14.22 11.22 -18.04
CA SER A 370 14.85 12.01 -16.97
C SER A 370 13.85 12.62 -15.98
N GLU A 371 12.55 12.32 -16.14
CA GLU A 371 11.51 12.82 -15.25
C GLU A 371 11.32 11.91 -14.04
N GLU A 372 10.81 12.48 -12.93
CA GLU A 372 10.55 11.75 -11.66
C GLU A 372 9.50 10.65 -11.77
N ALA A 373 8.67 10.68 -12.81
CA ALA A 373 7.68 9.66 -13.11
C ALA A 373 7.69 9.31 -14.59
N VAL A 374 7.93 8.05 -14.90
CA VAL A 374 8.06 7.52 -16.26
C VAL A 374 7.11 6.36 -16.46
N THR A 375 6.37 6.35 -17.57
CA THR A 375 5.49 5.26 -17.96
C THR A 375 6.01 4.57 -19.22
N ALA A 376 6.25 3.27 -19.15
CA ALA A 376 6.39 2.41 -20.33
C ALA A 376 5.00 1.87 -20.70
N ILE A 377 4.59 2.03 -21.96
CA ILE A 377 3.31 1.52 -22.45
C ILE A 377 3.59 0.45 -23.48
N ALA A 378 3.10 -0.77 -23.23
CA ALA A 378 3.15 -1.89 -24.15
C ALA A 378 1.75 -2.19 -24.70
N ASP A 379 1.55 -1.99 -26.01
CA ASP A 379 0.32 -2.39 -26.69
C ASP A 379 0.52 -3.75 -27.34
N MET A 380 -0.18 -4.75 -26.82
CA MET A 380 -0.03 -6.15 -27.23
C MET A 380 -0.86 -6.52 -28.47
N LYS A 381 -1.85 -5.70 -28.84
CA LYS A 381 -2.76 -5.92 -29.97
C LYS A 381 -3.43 -7.31 -30.02
N MET A 382 -3.74 -7.88 -28.85
CA MET A 382 -4.40 -9.19 -28.71
C MET A 382 -5.87 -9.09 -28.31
N GLY A 383 -6.31 -7.95 -27.75
CA GLY A 383 -7.66 -7.74 -27.24
C GLY A 383 -7.81 -6.35 -26.63
N ASP A 384 -8.72 -6.22 -25.63
CA ASP A 384 -9.07 -4.93 -25.02
C ASP A 384 -8.67 -4.83 -23.53
N ALA A 385 -8.08 -5.90 -22.97
CA ALA A 385 -7.73 -5.92 -21.57
C ALA A 385 -6.46 -5.09 -21.29
N SER A 386 -6.41 -4.49 -20.09
CA SER A 386 -5.27 -3.68 -19.66
C SER A 386 -4.97 -3.85 -18.18
N ALA A 387 -3.71 -3.58 -17.80
CA ALA A 387 -3.27 -3.45 -16.41
C ALA A 387 -2.12 -2.45 -16.32
N THR A 388 -1.96 -1.85 -15.14
CA THR A 388 -0.82 -0.98 -14.83
C THR A 388 -0.13 -1.50 -13.58
N ALA A 389 1.19 -1.70 -13.65
CA ALA A 389 2.03 -2.02 -12.51
C ALA A 389 2.94 -0.83 -12.18
N TRP A 390 3.28 -0.68 -10.89
CA TRP A 390 4.12 0.40 -10.40
C TRP A 390 5.36 -0.14 -9.70
N GLY A 391 6.47 0.49 -9.94
CA GLY A 391 7.75 0.23 -9.29
C GLY A 391 8.60 1.50 -9.31
N CYS A 392 9.90 1.30 -9.14
CA CYS A 392 10.89 2.35 -9.22
C CYS A 392 12.09 1.88 -10.03
N ASP A 393 13.01 2.77 -10.34
CA ASP A 393 14.33 2.46 -10.84
C ASP A 393 15.14 1.60 -9.84
N LEU A 394 16.28 1.07 -10.27
CA LEU A 394 17.23 0.32 -9.42
C LEU A 394 18.56 1.07 -9.37
N THR A 395 18.89 1.57 -8.19
CA THR A 395 20.02 2.46 -7.96
C THR A 395 21.15 1.80 -7.14
N TYR A 396 22.31 2.44 -7.07
CA TYR A 396 23.37 2.03 -6.15
C TYR A 396 22.98 2.19 -4.69
N ASP A 397 22.09 3.13 -4.36
CA ASP A 397 21.68 3.38 -2.99
C ASP A 397 20.79 2.27 -2.44
N TYR A 398 20.01 1.57 -3.29
CA TYR A 398 19.32 0.34 -2.88
C TYR A 398 20.30 -0.68 -2.28
N ILE A 399 21.43 -0.92 -2.95
CA ILE A 399 22.45 -1.86 -2.46
C ILE A 399 23.06 -1.37 -1.13
N LYS A 400 23.39 -0.07 -1.03
CA LYS A 400 23.98 0.51 0.20
C LYS A 400 23.03 0.37 1.40
N ILE A 401 21.74 0.68 1.21
CA ILE A 401 20.71 0.60 2.26
C ILE A 401 20.56 -0.85 2.75
N ASN A 402 20.51 -1.81 1.82
CA ASN A 402 20.22 -3.20 2.15
C ASN A 402 21.44 -4.02 2.58
N ALA A 403 22.66 -3.60 2.24
CA ALA A 403 23.89 -4.26 2.66
C ALA A 403 24.11 -4.20 4.17
N ASP A 404 23.58 -3.20 4.88
CA ASP A 404 23.79 -2.96 6.31
C ASP A 404 22.48 -2.64 7.08
N TYR A 405 21.39 -3.32 6.74
CA TYR A 405 20.04 -3.07 7.30
C TYR A 405 19.92 -3.32 8.80
N ARG A 406 20.84 -4.09 9.41
CA ARG A 406 20.81 -4.46 10.84
C ARG A 406 21.44 -3.42 11.77
N SER A 407 22.20 -2.51 11.25
CA SER A 407 22.96 -1.51 12.03
C SER A 407 22.08 -0.39 12.61
#